data_96a0228dac91b0c429490a95be554cd8
#
_entry.id   96a0228dac91b0c429490a95be554cd8
#
_cell.length_a   1.000
_cell.length_b   1.000
_cell.length_c   1.000
_cell.angle_alpha   90.00
_cell.angle_beta   90.00
_cell.angle_gamma   90.00
#
_symmetry.space_group_name_H-M   'P 1'
#
loop_
_entity.id
_entity.type
_entity.pdbx_description
1 polymer ?
#
loop_
_entity_poly.entity_id
_entity_poly.type
_entity_poly.pdbx_seq_one_letter_code
_entity_poly.pdbx_strand_id
1 'polypeptide(L)'
;MLKNKEERTSFLRNEKNWEVEYLTPDIKMLTLKLTPKLYVRKIQVMGFNKYFKKSGWYTQFTKFFYPDDLYYSPNTSDTELLKYLTAHKNDEYIDDLEVKGEQ
;
A
#
# COMPACT_ATOMS: atom_id res chain seq x y z
N MET A 1 13.21 6.36 10.08
CA MET A 1 12.98 5.00 10.63
C MET A 1 11.54 4.84 11.08
N LEU A 2 10.84 3.80 10.63
CA LEU A 2 9.44 3.58 11.00
C LEU A 2 9.35 2.88 12.36
N LYS A 3 9.64 3.61 13.42
CA LYS A 3 9.82 3.04 14.75
C LYS A 3 8.53 2.67 15.47
N ASN A 4 7.41 3.27 15.08
CA ASN A 4 6.14 3.06 15.75
C ASN A 4 4.99 2.92 14.75
N LYS A 5 3.82 2.57 15.28
CA LYS A 5 2.63 2.36 14.48
C LYS A 5 2.21 3.61 13.69
N GLU A 6 2.36 4.79 14.28
CA GLU A 6 1.99 6.05 13.64
C GLU A 6 2.85 6.34 12.42
N GLU A 7 4.16 6.15 12.53
CA GLU A 7 5.09 6.33 11.43
C GLU A 7 4.84 5.33 10.31
N ARG A 8 4.58 4.06 10.65
CA ARG A 8 4.24 3.02 9.67
C ARG A 8 2.93 3.33 8.97
N THR A 9 1.93 3.79 9.71
CA THR A 9 0.64 4.19 9.13
C THR A 9 0.83 5.36 8.16
N SER A 10 1.59 6.38 8.56
CA SER A 10 1.89 7.53 7.70
C SER A 10 2.64 7.12 6.45
N PHE A 11 3.60 6.20 6.57
CA PHE A 11 4.34 5.67 5.42
C PHE A 11 3.39 5.00 4.41
N LEU A 12 2.50 4.15 4.88
CA LEU A 12 1.56 3.43 4.02
C LEU A 12 0.53 4.36 3.36
N ARG A 13 0.15 5.44 4.04
CA ARG A 13 -0.82 6.41 3.52
C ARG A 13 -0.21 7.42 2.57
N ASN A 14 1.11 7.58 2.60
CA ASN A 14 1.77 8.53 1.71
C ASN A 14 1.96 7.92 0.32
N GLU A 15 1.18 8.40 -0.63
CA GLU A 15 1.19 7.92 -2.01
C GLU A 15 2.56 8.02 -2.67
N LYS A 16 3.42 8.94 -2.22
CA LYS A 16 4.78 9.09 -2.74
C LYS A 16 5.66 7.87 -2.48
N ASN A 17 5.29 7.02 -1.52
CA ASN A 17 6.02 5.80 -1.20
C ASN A 17 5.58 4.62 -2.09
N TRP A 18 4.56 4.82 -2.92
CA TRP A 18 4.01 3.82 -3.82
C TRP A 18 4.30 4.19 -5.27
N GLU A 19 4.43 3.18 -6.11
CA GLU A 19 4.39 3.40 -7.56
C GLU A 19 2.94 3.56 -7.97
N VAL A 20 2.65 4.66 -8.67
CA VAL A 20 1.28 5.00 -9.07
C VAL A 20 1.17 4.93 -10.57
N GLU A 21 0.17 4.17 -11.05
CA GLU A 21 -0.17 4.08 -12.46
C GLU A 21 -1.66 4.36 -12.63
N TYR A 22 -1.98 5.29 -13.51
CA TYR A 22 -3.37 5.59 -13.86
C TYR A 22 -3.81 4.67 -15.00
N LEU A 23 -4.70 3.72 -14.68
CA LEU A 23 -5.27 2.82 -15.68
C LEU A 23 -6.27 3.56 -16.55
N THR A 24 -7.02 4.48 -15.94
CA THR A 24 -7.88 5.47 -16.58
C THR A 24 -7.76 6.75 -15.75
N PRO A 25 -8.30 7.90 -16.21
CA PRO A 25 -8.32 9.10 -15.36
C PRO A 25 -9.01 8.92 -14.01
N ASP A 26 -9.91 7.93 -13.92
CA ASP A 26 -10.70 7.68 -12.71
C ASP A 26 -10.31 6.39 -11.96
N ILE A 27 -9.30 5.67 -12.43
CA ILE A 27 -8.84 4.43 -11.81
C ILE A 27 -7.32 4.46 -11.74
N LYS A 28 -6.78 4.31 -10.53
CA LYS A 28 -5.34 4.22 -10.35
C LYS A 28 -4.94 2.96 -9.60
N MET A 29 -3.78 2.45 -9.94
CA MET A 29 -3.16 1.30 -9.30
C MET A 29 -1.92 1.75 -8.55
N LEU A 30 -1.84 1.41 -7.28
CA LEU A 30 -0.69 1.71 -6.44
C LEU A 30 0.01 0.41 -6.11
N THR A 31 1.33 0.40 -6.23
CA THR A 31 2.15 -0.78 -5.95
C THR A 31 3.26 -0.43 -4.98
N LEU A 32 3.39 -1.20 -3.92
CA LEU A 32 4.47 -1.11 -2.96
C LEU A 32 5.24 -2.41 -2.95
N LYS A 33 6.54 -2.34 -3.22
CA LYS A 33 7.42 -3.49 -3.17
C LYS A 33 7.90 -3.69 -1.73
N LEU A 34 7.45 -4.76 -1.10
CA LEU A 34 7.90 -5.13 0.25
C LEU A 34 9.20 -5.93 0.20
N THR A 35 9.26 -6.91 -0.69
CA THR A 35 10.45 -7.71 -0.96
C THR A 35 10.52 -7.97 -2.47
N PRO A 36 11.63 -8.50 -3.00
CA PRO A 36 11.68 -8.85 -4.43
C PRO A 36 10.59 -9.82 -4.88
N LYS A 37 10.01 -10.59 -3.94
CA LYS A 37 8.99 -11.61 -4.22
C LYS A 37 7.61 -11.28 -3.69
N LEU A 38 7.45 -10.17 -2.97
CA LEU A 38 6.18 -9.82 -2.37
C LEU A 38 5.89 -8.33 -2.54
N TYR A 39 4.81 -8.03 -3.22
CA TYR A 39 4.33 -6.68 -3.46
C TYR A 39 2.95 -6.53 -2.86
N VAL A 40 2.54 -5.29 -2.65
CA VAL A 40 1.16 -4.93 -2.29
C VAL A 40 0.60 -4.08 -3.41
N ARG A 41 -0.63 -4.38 -3.83
CA ARG A 41 -1.37 -3.58 -4.81
C ARG A 41 -2.66 -3.08 -4.23
N LYS A 42 -2.90 -1.80 -4.47
CA LYS A 42 -4.20 -1.15 -4.21
C LYS A 42 -4.80 -0.69 -5.51
N ILE A 43 -6.09 -0.90 -5.66
CA ILE A 43 -6.86 -0.25 -6.73
C ILE A 43 -7.74 0.79 -6.07
N GLN A 44 -7.63 2.01 -6.55
CA GLN A 44 -8.45 3.14 -6.12
C GLN A 44 -9.27 3.65 -7.29
N VAL A 45 -10.51 4.00 -7.00
CA VAL A 45 -11.42 4.54 -8.00
C VAL A 45 -11.91 5.91 -7.53
N MET A 46 -12.12 6.80 -8.49
CA MET A 46 -12.72 8.10 -8.22
C MET A 46 -14.23 7.91 -8.00
N GLY A 47 -14.73 8.42 -6.89
CA GLY A 47 -16.12 8.33 -6.56
C GLY A 47 -16.63 9.62 -5.93
N PHE A 48 -17.95 9.78 -5.91
CA PHE A 48 -18.61 10.92 -5.29
C PHE A 48 -19.33 10.49 -4.02
N ASN A 49 -18.99 11.13 -2.91
CA ASN A 49 -19.66 10.89 -1.65
C ASN A 49 -20.85 11.83 -1.52
N LYS A 50 -22.06 11.27 -1.53
CA LYS A 50 -23.31 12.05 -1.48
C LYS A 50 -23.48 12.82 -0.16
N TYR A 51 -22.99 12.27 0.95
CA TYR A 51 -23.12 12.90 2.24
C TYR A 51 -22.25 14.15 2.36
N PHE A 52 -21.01 14.07 1.88
CA PHE A 52 -20.06 15.18 1.96
C PHE A 52 -20.04 16.02 0.70
N LYS A 53 -20.78 15.64 -0.33
CA LYS A 53 -20.81 16.29 -1.65
C LYS A 53 -19.41 16.53 -2.22
N LYS A 54 -18.53 15.56 -2.04
CA LYS A 54 -17.13 15.62 -2.49
C LYS A 54 -16.79 14.41 -3.32
N SER A 55 -15.99 14.63 -4.36
CA SER A 55 -15.33 13.58 -5.09
C SER A 55 -14.00 13.22 -4.39
N GLY A 56 -13.61 11.96 -4.45
CA GLY A 56 -12.37 11.53 -3.86
C GLY A 56 -12.01 10.13 -4.31
N TRP A 57 -10.81 9.72 -3.97
CA TRP A 57 -10.32 8.39 -4.26
C TRP A 57 -10.75 7.42 -3.16
N TYR A 58 -11.31 6.29 -3.56
CA TYR A 58 -11.74 5.23 -2.65
C TYR A 58 -10.95 3.96 -2.98
N THR A 59 -10.37 3.34 -1.96
CA THR A 59 -9.71 2.04 -2.13
C THR A 59 -10.76 0.97 -2.38
N GLN A 60 -10.73 0.37 -3.56
CA GLN A 60 -11.63 -0.71 -3.92
C GLN A 60 -11.17 -2.03 -3.33
N PHE A 61 -9.88 -2.32 -3.43
CA PHE A 61 -9.28 -3.47 -2.76
C PHE A 61 -7.77 -3.24 -2.57
N THR A 62 -7.22 -4.02 -1.64
CA THR A 62 -5.79 -4.13 -1.38
C THR A 62 -5.45 -5.61 -1.37
N LYS A 63 -4.39 -6.00 -2.07
CA LYS A 63 -3.96 -7.41 -2.16
C LYS A 63 -2.45 -7.52 -2.07
N PHE A 64 -1.99 -8.59 -1.42
CA PHE A 64 -0.62 -9.05 -1.62
C PHE A 64 -0.50 -9.63 -3.03
N PHE A 65 0.62 -9.36 -3.66
CA PHE A 65 0.89 -9.84 -5.01
C PHE A 65 2.28 -10.48 -5.04
N TYR A 66 2.31 -11.72 -5.51
CA TYR A 66 3.55 -12.49 -5.67
C TYR A 66 3.86 -12.59 -7.16
N PRO A 67 4.86 -11.83 -7.68
CA PRO A 67 5.12 -11.80 -9.13
C PRO A 67 5.39 -13.17 -9.76
N ASP A 68 5.98 -14.08 -8.99
CA ASP A 68 6.32 -15.43 -9.46
C ASP A 68 5.21 -16.46 -9.22
N ASP A 69 4.07 -16.03 -8.67
CA ASP A 69 2.96 -16.91 -8.33
C ASP A 69 1.70 -16.47 -9.08
N LEU A 70 1.05 -17.41 -9.75
CA LEU A 70 -0.17 -17.17 -10.50
C LEU A 70 -1.42 -17.16 -9.63
N TYR A 71 -1.29 -17.46 -8.34
CA TYR A 71 -2.43 -17.48 -7.43
C TYR A 71 -2.80 -16.06 -7.00
N TYR A 72 -4.10 -15.79 -7.00
CA TYR A 72 -4.62 -14.55 -6.44
C TYR A 72 -4.60 -14.62 -4.93
N SER A 73 -3.90 -13.69 -4.31
CA SER A 73 -3.95 -13.54 -2.88
C SER A 73 -5.34 -13.02 -2.44
N PRO A 74 -5.82 -13.42 -1.26
CA PRO A 74 -7.04 -12.83 -0.73
C PRO A 74 -6.87 -11.33 -0.50
N ASN A 75 -7.98 -10.62 -0.41
CA ASN A 75 -7.95 -9.21 -0.06
C ASN A 75 -7.29 -9.02 1.32
N THR A 76 -6.54 -7.96 1.45
CA THR A 76 -5.92 -7.56 2.70
C THR A 76 -6.36 -6.14 3.06
N SER A 77 -5.85 -5.62 4.16
CA SER A 77 -6.18 -4.28 4.64
C SER A 77 -4.91 -3.57 5.14
N ASP A 78 -5.02 -2.27 5.38
CA ASP A 78 -3.92 -1.51 5.97
C ASP A 78 -3.53 -2.06 7.35
N THR A 79 -4.49 -2.58 8.11
CA THR A 79 -4.24 -3.23 9.40
C THR A 79 -3.34 -4.45 9.23
N GLU A 80 -3.62 -5.29 8.23
CA GLU A 80 -2.79 -6.46 7.93
C GLU A 80 -1.41 -6.07 7.43
N LEU A 81 -1.31 -5.02 6.62
CA LEU A 81 -0.02 -4.49 6.18
C LEU A 81 0.81 -3.99 7.36
N LEU A 82 0.19 -3.29 8.31
CA LEU A 82 0.87 -2.83 9.52
C LEU A 82 1.38 -4.01 10.34
N LYS A 83 0.60 -5.07 10.48
CA LYS A 83 1.01 -6.29 11.16
C LYS A 83 2.21 -6.93 10.47
N TYR A 84 2.18 -6.99 9.14
CA TYR A 84 3.30 -7.52 8.36
C TYR A 84 4.58 -6.72 8.61
N LEU A 85 4.51 -5.39 8.49
CA LEU A 85 5.67 -4.53 8.71
C LEU A 85 6.23 -4.69 10.13
N THR A 86 5.37 -4.81 11.12
CA THR A 86 5.77 -5.01 12.52
C THR A 86 6.44 -6.37 12.72
N ALA A 87 5.87 -7.43 12.16
CA ALA A 87 6.41 -8.78 12.28
C ALA A 87 7.77 -8.95 11.58
N HIS A 88 7.99 -8.21 10.50
CA HIS A 88 9.20 -8.30 9.67
C HIS A 88 10.10 -7.06 9.78
N LYS A 89 10.02 -6.32 10.88
CA LYS A 89 10.76 -5.07 11.07
C LYS A 89 12.27 -5.22 10.99
N ASN A 90 12.80 -6.42 11.26
CA ASN A 90 14.22 -6.71 11.18
C ASN A 90 14.66 -7.29 9.83
N ASP A 91 13.73 -7.43 8.89
CA ASP A 91 14.02 -7.90 7.55
C ASP A 91 14.72 -6.78 6.77
N GLU A 92 15.75 -7.12 6.01
CA GLU A 92 16.56 -6.16 5.24
C GLU A 92 15.71 -5.28 4.33
N TYR A 93 14.74 -5.87 3.65
CA TYR A 93 13.89 -5.12 2.71
C TYR A 93 12.94 -4.18 3.43
N ILE A 94 12.44 -4.58 4.59
CA ILE A 94 11.56 -3.73 5.41
C ILE A 94 12.37 -2.60 6.03
N ASP A 95 13.61 -2.86 6.44
CA ASP A 95 14.51 -1.83 6.93
C ASP A 95 14.81 -0.79 5.84
N ASP A 96 14.97 -1.22 4.58
CA ASP A 96 15.12 -0.30 3.45
C ASP A 96 13.90 0.60 3.26
N LEU A 97 12.70 0.09 3.48
CA LEU A 97 11.48 0.90 3.45
C LEU A 97 11.50 1.96 4.56
N GLU A 98 11.95 1.58 5.75
CA GLU A 98 12.08 2.52 6.87
C GLU A 98 13.03 3.66 6.53
N VAL A 99 14.15 3.37 5.89
CA VAL A 99 15.11 4.39 5.44
C VAL A 99 14.46 5.36 4.45
N LYS A 100 13.72 4.83 3.48
CA LYS A 100 12.97 5.67 2.53
C LYS A 100 11.91 6.50 3.21
N GLY A 101 11.28 5.96 4.24
CA GLY A 101 10.26 6.65 5.01
C GLY A 101 10.77 7.87 5.77
N GLU A 102 12.07 7.94 6.03
CA GLU A 102 12.72 9.06 6.72
C GLU A 102 13.01 10.26 5.81
N GLN A 103 12.88 10.08 4.52
CA GLN A 103 13.11 11.15 3.54
C GLN A 103 11.83 12.02 3.30
#